data_2958bcf5a307c9d4dd076864c364746e
#
_entry.id   2958bcf5a307c9d4dd076864c364746e
#
_cell.length_a   1.000
_cell.length_b   1.000
_cell.length_c   1.000
_cell.angle_alpha   90.00
_cell.angle_beta   90.00
_cell.angle_gamma   90.00
#
_symmetry.space_group_name_H-M   'P 1'
#
loop_
_entity.id
_entity.type
_entity.pdbx_description
1 polymer ?
#
loop_
_entity_poly.entity_id
_entity_poly.type
_entity_poly.pdbx_seq_one_letter_code
_entity_poly.pdbx_strand_id
1 'polypeptide(L)'
;MSKTNMFRALWLLLLSLVCVLMFYYRRESTKSPQEMYFGEDAVAVATVTERTPAPLPTETPTPLPTPAPTVYEVTEVFIPLLFTPSPVPATLPPTAEPTETPTPAPTETPEVFEPFSLIWFSDTQYYAYKRPEIFLSMADWAVRIKDEYAAVAVVCTGDIVDNRNYTRHWTNAEAAISRLDEQIPFYCVAGNHDVGADKVEYETYLSYDFCSAPEAMEFTEDRRCWVLPLYEQGILLCGIGWQNDAAYADWLNARIDAYAQLSAVLLVHSFLNDDGSLSTNGKRVEKEILRKSPSVRLVLCGHNDGSARWSRKYPDGHVVNAMMYNFQDDKKYGLGYARILMFNPSTRNIAVTTYSPFLNDYNYYKDASKDTFTLYGAW
;
A
#
# COMPACT_ATOMS: atom_id res chain seq x y z
N MET A 1 12.19 27.25 67.66
CA MET A 1 11.02 27.55 66.80
C MET A 1 9.81 26.83 67.38
N SER A 2 8.67 27.55 67.53
CA SER A 2 7.46 26.88 68.00
C SER A 2 6.94 25.92 66.91
N LYS A 3 6.28 24.82 67.30
CA LYS A 3 5.68 23.86 66.37
C LYS A 3 4.79 24.54 65.31
N THR A 4 4.15 25.64 65.68
CA THR A 4 3.30 26.46 64.78
C THR A 4 4.08 27.16 63.68
N ASN A 5 5.30 27.62 63.97
CA ASN A 5 6.15 28.27 62.97
C ASN A 5 6.79 27.26 61.99
N MET A 6 7.04 26.06 62.47
CA MET A 6 7.53 24.96 61.62
C MET A 6 6.43 24.49 60.64
N PHE A 7 5.18 24.39 61.08
CA PHE A 7 4.03 24.08 60.23
C PHE A 7 3.80 25.15 59.15
N ARG A 8 3.87 26.43 59.52
CA ARG A 8 3.74 27.52 58.53
C ARG A 8 4.87 27.54 57.51
N ALA A 9 6.10 27.26 57.92
CA ALA A 9 7.23 27.17 56.99
C ALA A 9 7.06 25.99 56.02
N LEU A 10 6.59 24.83 56.52
CA LEU A 10 6.34 23.64 55.67
C LEU A 10 5.21 23.89 54.65
N TRP A 11 4.14 24.58 55.06
CA TRP A 11 3.02 24.96 54.22
C TRP A 11 3.46 25.93 53.09
N LEU A 12 4.27 26.91 53.41
CA LEU A 12 4.82 27.85 52.41
C LEU A 12 5.74 27.19 51.41
N LEU A 13 6.56 26.21 51.84
CA LEU A 13 7.38 25.41 51.00
C LEU A 13 6.54 24.53 50.04
N LEU A 14 5.47 23.91 50.57
CA LEU A 14 4.58 23.09 49.75
C LEU A 14 3.83 23.94 48.71
N LEU A 15 3.35 25.12 49.09
CA LEU A 15 2.67 26.06 48.19
C LEU A 15 3.62 26.54 47.08
N SER A 16 4.89 26.85 47.41
CA SER A 16 5.90 27.25 46.41
C SER A 16 6.21 26.13 45.47
N LEU A 17 6.30 24.87 45.94
CA LEU A 17 6.51 23.69 45.10
C LEU A 17 5.35 23.46 44.14
N VAL A 18 4.09 23.59 44.65
CA VAL A 18 2.89 23.48 43.81
C VAL A 18 2.86 24.58 42.74
N CYS A 19 3.20 25.81 43.10
CA CYS A 19 3.27 26.91 42.13
C CYS A 19 4.34 26.69 41.06
N VAL A 20 5.52 26.18 41.45
CA VAL A 20 6.58 25.82 40.52
C VAL A 20 6.15 24.68 39.58
N LEU A 21 5.49 23.66 40.13
CA LEU A 21 4.97 22.55 39.32
C LEU A 21 3.84 23.00 38.39
N MET A 22 2.94 23.86 38.83
CA MET A 22 1.89 24.45 37.99
C MET A 22 2.48 25.37 36.90
N PHE A 23 3.53 26.12 37.21
CA PHE A 23 4.22 26.96 36.22
C PHE A 23 4.95 26.12 35.19
N TYR A 24 5.61 25.06 35.64
CA TYR A 24 6.27 24.10 34.77
C TYR A 24 5.28 23.37 33.84
N TYR A 25 4.17 22.88 34.43
CA TYR A 25 3.08 22.23 33.67
C TYR A 25 2.44 23.18 32.65
N ARG A 26 2.19 24.42 33.03
CA ARG A 26 1.64 25.45 32.12
C ARG A 26 2.62 25.81 31.02
N ARG A 27 3.94 25.86 31.32
CA ARG A 27 4.99 26.11 30.32
C ARG A 27 5.06 24.93 29.31
N GLU A 28 4.99 23.70 29.77
CA GLU A 28 4.95 22.52 28.89
C GLU A 28 3.68 22.50 28.02
N SER A 29 2.53 22.85 28.60
CA SER A 29 1.25 22.86 27.84
C SER A 29 1.11 24.02 26.85
N THR A 30 1.99 25.03 26.90
CA THR A 30 2.01 26.16 25.96
C THR A 30 3.10 26.06 24.92
N LYS A 31 3.97 25.04 24.99
CA LYS A 31 4.98 24.78 23.96
C LYS A 31 4.32 24.35 22.66
N SER A 32 4.81 24.86 21.54
CA SER A 32 4.44 24.34 20.24
C SER A 32 4.87 22.87 20.12
N PRO A 33 4.26 22.07 19.25
CA PRO A 33 4.70 20.70 19.00
C PRO A 33 6.20 20.63 18.70
N GLN A 34 6.77 21.59 18.01
CA GLN A 34 8.20 21.67 17.73
C GLN A 34 9.04 21.87 19.00
N GLU A 35 8.63 22.76 19.90
CA GLU A 35 9.33 22.99 21.18
C GLU A 35 9.24 21.80 22.14
N MET A 36 8.14 21.05 22.11
CA MET A 36 8.00 19.83 22.91
C MET A 36 8.95 18.70 22.47
N TYR A 37 9.23 18.63 21.16
CA TYR A 37 10.04 17.55 20.60
C TYR A 37 11.52 17.86 20.46
N PHE A 38 11.90 19.15 20.28
CA PHE A 38 13.29 19.53 19.95
C PHE A 38 14.02 20.32 21.03
N GLY A 39 13.34 20.76 22.08
CA GLY A 39 13.88 21.69 23.08
C GLY A 39 14.10 23.11 22.52
N GLU A 40 14.47 24.03 23.43
CA GLU A 40 14.60 25.47 23.10
C GLU A 40 15.73 25.76 22.07
N ASP A 41 16.74 24.90 21.95
CA ASP A 41 17.88 25.09 21.05
C ASP A 41 17.60 24.74 19.57
N ALA A 42 16.50 24.05 19.29
CA ALA A 42 16.13 23.63 17.92
C ALA A 42 15.36 24.72 17.14
N VAL A 43 14.80 25.71 17.83
CA VAL A 43 13.99 26.78 17.20
C VAL A 43 14.84 27.75 16.37
N ALA A 44 16.16 27.80 16.62
CA ALA A 44 17.05 28.76 15.94
C ALA A 44 17.43 28.38 14.49
N VAL A 45 17.08 27.15 14.03
CA VAL A 45 17.50 26.65 12.70
C VAL A 45 16.36 26.59 11.67
N ALA A 46 15.12 26.80 12.09
CA ALA A 46 13.93 26.61 11.25
C ALA A 46 13.28 27.91 10.73
N THR A 47 14.02 28.96 10.47
CA THR A 47 13.54 29.98 9.53
C THR A 47 13.81 29.50 8.10
N VAL A 48 13.02 28.53 7.67
CA VAL A 48 12.84 28.25 6.25
C VAL A 48 12.01 29.41 5.71
N THR A 49 12.68 30.35 5.03
CA THR A 49 11.98 31.27 4.13
C THR A 49 11.11 30.42 3.20
N GLU A 50 9.80 30.68 3.21
CA GLU A 50 8.88 30.18 2.18
C GLU A 50 9.48 30.53 0.81
N ARG A 51 10.12 29.55 0.19
CA ARG A 51 10.40 29.62 -1.23
C ARG A 51 9.10 29.20 -1.90
N THR A 52 8.46 30.15 -2.53
CA THR A 52 7.44 29.89 -3.54
C THR A 52 7.95 28.78 -4.44
N PRO A 53 7.24 27.65 -4.61
CA PRO A 53 7.68 26.60 -5.49
C PRO A 53 7.88 27.20 -6.89
N ALA A 54 9.03 26.96 -7.47
CA ALA A 54 9.27 27.29 -8.86
C ALA A 54 8.23 26.54 -9.69
N PRO A 55 7.60 27.17 -10.69
CA PRO A 55 6.68 26.49 -11.56
C PRO A 55 7.40 25.30 -12.19
N LEU A 56 6.78 24.12 -12.14
CA LEU A 56 7.23 22.94 -12.85
C LEU A 56 7.53 23.33 -14.29
N PRO A 57 8.66 22.90 -14.88
CA PRO A 57 8.85 23.08 -16.30
C PRO A 57 7.74 22.31 -17.01
N THR A 58 6.89 23.05 -17.70
CA THR A 58 5.87 22.49 -18.59
C THR A 58 6.64 21.95 -19.81
N GLU A 59 7.09 20.71 -19.72
CA GLU A 59 7.55 20.01 -20.92
C GLU A 59 6.30 19.73 -21.74
N THR A 60 6.17 20.46 -22.83
CA THR A 60 5.22 20.17 -23.88
C THR A 60 5.54 18.74 -24.38
N PRO A 61 4.61 17.78 -24.32
CA PRO A 61 4.89 16.43 -24.81
C PRO A 61 5.22 16.52 -26.30
N THR A 62 6.44 16.13 -26.63
CA THR A 62 6.86 15.94 -28.04
C THR A 62 5.93 14.88 -28.62
N PRO A 63 5.19 15.16 -29.70
CA PRO A 63 4.30 14.17 -30.28
C PRO A 63 5.14 12.97 -30.73
N LEU A 64 4.75 11.78 -30.26
CA LEU A 64 5.28 10.52 -30.72
C LEU A 64 5.08 10.43 -32.23
N PRO A 65 6.08 10.02 -33.04
CA PRO A 65 5.91 9.87 -34.47
C PRO A 65 4.81 8.86 -34.72
N THR A 66 3.77 9.29 -35.44
CA THR A 66 2.69 8.42 -35.94
C THR A 66 3.31 7.37 -36.84
N PRO A 67 3.12 6.07 -36.60
CA PRO A 67 3.58 5.05 -37.53
C PRO A 67 2.86 5.23 -38.86
N ALA A 68 3.63 5.21 -39.95
CA ALA A 68 3.09 5.28 -41.30
C ALA A 68 2.12 4.10 -41.54
N PRO A 69 1.00 4.35 -42.24
CA PRO A 69 0.06 3.29 -42.54
C PRO A 69 0.71 2.21 -43.39
N THR A 70 0.75 0.99 -42.89
CA THR A 70 1.18 -0.18 -43.67
C THR A 70 0.04 -0.52 -44.62
N VAL A 71 0.26 -0.25 -45.90
CA VAL A 71 -0.65 -0.64 -46.99
C VAL A 71 -0.47 -2.13 -47.18
N TYR A 72 -1.49 -2.92 -46.85
CA TYR A 72 -1.56 -4.32 -47.28
C TYR A 72 -2.14 -4.37 -48.69
N GLU A 73 -1.34 -4.76 -49.66
CA GLU A 73 -1.86 -5.14 -50.98
C GLU A 73 -2.68 -6.43 -50.84
N VAL A 74 -3.98 -6.30 -51.04
CA VAL A 74 -4.90 -7.44 -51.17
C VAL A 74 -4.74 -7.98 -52.62
N THR A 75 -4.03 -9.06 -52.75
CA THR A 75 -4.00 -9.79 -54.03
C THR A 75 -5.29 -10.58 -54.17
N GLU A 76 -6.20 -10.08 -55.01
CA GLU A 76 -7.37 -10.87 -55.41
C GLU A 76 -6.98 -12.09 -56.20
N VAL A 77 -7.19 -13.26 -55.60
CA VAL A 77 -7.04 -14.55 -56.33
C VAL A 77 -8.37 -14.85 -57.01
N PHE A 78 -8.40 -14.67 -58.34
CA PHE A 78 -9.49 -15.11 -59.22
C PHE A 78 -9.47 -16.64 -59.32
N ILE A 79 -10.52 -17.33 -58.79
CA ILE A 79 -10.78 -18.74 -59.07
C ILE A 79 -11.85 -18.82 -60.13
N PRO A 80 -11.56 -19.42 -61.32
CA PRO A 80 -12.57 -19.56 -62.35
C PRO A 80 -13.61 -20.62 -61.95
N LEU A 81 -14.88 -20.17 -61.96
CA LEU A 81 -16.04 -21.05 -61.81
C LEU A 81 -16.23 -21.89 -63.07
N LEU A 82 -16.01 -23.19 -62.99
CA LEU A 82 -16.44 -24.15 -64.00
C LEU A 82 -17.96 -24.39 -63.86
N PHE A 83 -18.71 -23.96 -64.85
CA PHE A 83 -20.14 -24.29 -64.98
C PHE A 83 -20.32 -25.72 -65.49
N THR A 84 -20.97 -26.60 -64.78
CA THR A 84 -21.58 -27.85 -65.27
C THR A 84 -23.09 -27.70 -65.32
N PRO A 85 -23.78 -28.16 -66.39
CA PRO A 85 -25.22 -27.94 -66.53
C PRO A 85 -26.09 -28.80 -65.62
N SER A 86 -27.19 -28.21 -65.21
CA SER A 86 -28.21 -28.70 -64.29
C SER A 86 -29.05 -29.82 -64.87
N PRO A 87 -29.49 -30.81 -64.06
CA PRO A 87 -30.65 -31.60 -64.37
C PRO A 87 -31.91 -31.09 -63.64
N VAL A 88 -33.06 -31.31 -64.23
CA VAL A 88 -34.47 -30.93 -64.11
C VAL A 88 -35.07 -31.15 -62.71
N PRO A 89 -36.15 -30.40 -62.34
CA PRO A 89 -36.56 -30.21 -60.96
C PRO A 89 -37.37 -31.36 -60.39
N ALA A 90 -37.03 -31.77 -59.15
CA ALA A 90 -37.85 -32.60 -58.31
C ALA A 90 -38.77 -31.71 -57.42
N THR A 91 -39.96 -32.15 -57.24
CA THR A 91 -41.08 -31.52 -56.49
C THR A 91 -40.65 -31.14 -55.08
N LEU A 92 -40.90 -29.87 -54.67
CA LEU A 92 -40.61 -29.36 -53.35
C LEU A 92 -41.46 -30.02 -52.25
N PRO A 93 -40.88 -30.45 -51.14
CA PRO A 93 -41.66 -30.73 -49.92
C PRO A 93 -42.15 -29.44 -49.27
N PRO A 94 -43.17 -29.51 -48.40
CA PRO A 94 -43.79 -28.31 -47.81
C PRO A 94 -42.79 -27.46 -47.02
N THR A 95 -42.87 -26.18 -47.20
CA THR A 95 -42.08 -25.13 -46.50
C THR A 95 -42.21 -25.33 -44.99
N ALA A 96 -41.10 -25.63 -44.32
CA ALA A 96 -41.03 -25.56 -42.88
C ALA A 96 -41.21 -24.11 -42.44
N GLU A 97 -42.02 -23.88 -41.41
CA GLU A 97 -42.13 -22.57 -40.74
C GLU A 97 -40.76 -22.06 -40.37
N PRO A 98 -40.50 -20.74 -40.49
CA PRO A 98 -39.20 -20.16 -40.09
C PRO A 98 -39.00 -20.38 -38.60
N THR A 99 -38.02 -21.23 -38.27
CA THR A 99 -37.51 -21.36 -36.91
C THR A 99 -36.92 -20.02 -36.51
N GLU A 100 -37.45 -19.36 -35.51
CA GLU A 100 -36.90 -18.13 -34.98
C GLU A 100 -35.43 -18.33 -34.66
N THR A 101 -34.55 -17.59 -35.32
CA THR A 101 -33.13 -17.57 -35.00
C THR A 101 -33.00 -16.98 -33.62
N PRO A 102 -32.39 -17.67 -32.63
CA PRO A 102 -32.26 -17.13 -31.28
C PRO A 102 -31.49 -15.79 -31.40
N THR A 103 -32.10 -14.74 -30.86
CA THR A 103 -31.44 -13.44 -30.71
C THR A 103 -30.14 -13.68 -29.93
N PRO A 104 -28.96 -13.28 -30.45
CA PRO A 104 -27.72 -13.42 -29.69
C PRO A 104 -27.90 -12.75 -28.34
N ALA A 105 -27.54 -13.45 -27.27
CA ALA A 105 -27.50 -12.88 -25.94
C ALA A 105 -26.68 -11.59 -25.99
N PRO A 106 -27.07 -10.52 -25.27
CA PRO A 106 -26.29 -9.30 -25.22
C PRO A 106 -24.87 -9.66 -24.80
N THR A 107 -23.89 -9.34 -25.65
CA THR A 107 -22.48 -9.45 -25.30
C THR A 107 -22.24 -8.48 -24.15
N GLU A 108 -21.92 -8.98 -22.98
CA GLU A 108 -21.54 -8.14 -21.84
C GLU A 108 -20.39 -7.25 -22.29
N THR A 109 -20.61 -5.94 -22.22
CA THR A 109 -19.55 -4.97 -22.47
C THR A 109 -18.48 -5.20 -21.39
N PRO A 110 -17.21 -5.41 -21.74
CA PRO A 110 -16.18 -5.62 -20.73
C PRO A 110 -16.17 -4.42 -19.77
N GLU A 111 -16.21 -4.74 -18.49
CA GLU A 111 -16.14 -3.75 -17.42
C GLU A 111 -14.80 -3.00 -17.52
N VAL A 112 -14.87 -1.70 -17.74
CA VAL A 112 -13.68 -0.84 -17.90
C VAL A 112 -13.39 -0.22 -16.54
N PHE A 113 -12.36 -0.73 -15.87
CA PHE A 113 -11.87 -0.13 -14.65
C PHE A 113 -11.06 1.12 -14.94
N GLU A 114 -11.23 2.16 -14.11
CA GLU A 114 -10.43 3.37 -14.19
C GLU A 114 -9.06 3.18 -13.50
N PRO A 115 -8.01 3.91 -13.91
CA PRO A 115 -6.74 3.90 -13.21
C PRO A 115 -6.90 4.36 -11.76
N PHE A 116 -6.23 3.68 -10.84
CA PHE A 116 -6.24 3.98 -9.41
C PHE A 116 -4.85 3.79 -8.80
N SER A 117 -4.64 4.25 -7.57
CA SER A 117 -3.38 4.01 -6.87
C SER A 117 -3.57 3.51 -5.45
N LEU A 118 -2.51 2.84 -4.96
CA LEU A 118 -2.27 2.58 -3.56
C LEU A 118 -1.06 3.43 -3.11
N ILE A 119 -1.17 4.10 -1.98
CA ILE A 119 -0.04 4.72 -1.32
C ILE A 119 0.52 3.70 -0.34
N TRP A 120 1.80 3.36 -0.45
CA TRP A 120 2.40 2.29 0.34
C TRP A 120 3.41 2.84 1.33
N PHE A 121 3.13 2.64 2.63
CA PHE A 121 4.03 2.86 3.76
C PHE A 121 4.66 1.53 4.19
N SER A 122 5.88 1.55 4.68
CA SER A 122 6.57 0.39 5.21
C SER A 122 7.50 0.81 6.33
N ASP A 123 7.58 -0.01 7.38
CA ASP A 123 8.59 0.08 8.44
C ASP A 123 8.69 1.50 9.04
N THR A 124 7.56 2.03 9.51
CA THR A 124 7.46 3.39 10.07
C THR A 124 7.90 3.49 11.53
N GLN A 125 8.40 2.38 12.11
CA GLN A 125 8.71 2.27 13.53
C GLN A 125 9.69 3.31 14.05
N TYR A 126 10.72 3.68 13.28
CA TYR A 126 11.66 4.73 13.72
C TYR A 126 11.06 6.13 13.68
N TYR A 127 10.06 6.35 12.83
CA TYR A 127 9.29 7.59 12.88
C TYR A 127 8.44 7.63 14.15
N ALA A 128 7.70 6.57 14.45
CA ALA A 128 6.93 6.45 15.69
C ALA A 128 7.82 6.58 16.95
N TYR A 129 9.06 6.09 16.91
CA TYR A 129 10.00 6.15 18.01
C TYR A 129 10.69 7.51 18.18
N LYS A 130 11.29 8.06 17.10
CA LYS A 130 12.23 9.19 17.16
C LYS A 130 11.83 10.40 16.32
N ARG A 131 11.02 10.21 15.29
CA ARG A 131 10.76 11.23 14.28
C ARG A 131 9.27 11.34 13.91
N PRO A 132 8.38 11.56 14.92
CA PRO A 132 6.93 11.59 14.68
C PRO A 132 6.52 12.66 13.66
N GLU A 133 7.27 13.74 13.53
CA GLU A 133 7.05 14.78 12.52
C GLU A 133 7.17 14.26 11.08
N ILE A 134 8.01 13.25 10.85
CA ILE A 134 8.13 12.60 9.54
C ILE A 134 6.87 11.79 9.25
N PHE A 135 6.39 11.01 10.23
CA PHE A 135 5.19 10.21 10.07
C PHE A 135 3.94 11.07 9.83
N LEU A 136 3.81 12.16 10.58
CA LEU A 136 2.77 13.17 10.36
C LEU A 136 2.83 13.75 8.94
N SER A 137 4.04 14.12 8.48
CA SER A 137 4.25 14.64 7.12
C SER A 137 3.85 13.64 6.04
N MET A 138 4.12 12.33 6.24
CA MET A 138 3.72 11.26 5.32
C MET A 138 2.20 11.12 5.26
N ALA A 139 1.52 11.14 6.41
CA ALA A 139 0.07 11.03 6.48
C ALA A 139 -0.62 12.25 5.87
N ASP A 140 -0.21 13.47 6.22
CA ASP A 140 -0.74 14.71 5.65
C ASP A 140 -0.51 14.78 4.12
N TRP A 141 0.61 14.26 3.64
CA TRP A 141 0.89 14.14 2.21
C TRP A 141 -0.06 13.16 1.51
N ALA A 142 -0.29 11.98 2.09
CA ALA A 142 -1.19 10.99 1.52
C ALA A 142 -2.61 11.57 1.33
N VAL A 143 -3.12 12.29 2.33
CA VAL A 143 -4.40 13.00 2.25
C VAL A 143 -4.41 14.05 1.13
N ARG A 144 -3.33 14.83 1.01
CA ARG A 144 -3.24 15.91 0.02
C ARG A 144 -3.23 15.41 -1.41
N ILE A 145 -2.58 14.25 -1.68
CA ILE A 145 -2.41 13.74 -3.05
C ILE A 145 -3.49 12.73 -3.47
N LYS A 146 -4.34 12.27 -2.55
CA LYS A 146 -5.28 11.16 -2.81
C LYS A 146 -6.14 11.36 -4.06
N ASP A 147 -6.65 12.55 -4.27
CA ASP A 147 -7.52 12.85 -5.41
C ASP A 147 -6.72 12.97 -6.72
N GLU A 148 -5.52 13.58 -6.68
CA GLU A 148 -4.62 13.73 -7.83
C GLU A 148 -4.18 12.36 -8.38
N TYR A 149 -3.91 11.40 -7.50
CA TYR A 149 -3.44 10.06 -7.87
C TYR A 149 -4.55 9.01 -7.85
N ALA A 150 -5.81 9.41 -7.70
CA ALA A 150 -6.93 8.49 -7.52
C ALA A 150 -6.60 7.38 -6.49
N ALA A 151 -6.02 7.77 -5.35
CA ALA A 151 -5.58 6.83 -4.35
C ALA A 151 -6.79 6.29 -3.57
N VAL A 152 -6.96 4.98 -3.60
CA VAL A 152 -8.09 4.29 -2.96
C VAL A 152 -7.78 3.83 -1.55
N ALA A 153 -6.51 3.72 -1.20
CA ALA A 153 -6.07 3.37 0.15
C ALA A 153 -4.60 3.74 0.40
N VAL A 154 -4.26 3.91 1.66
CA VAL A 154 -2.90 3.77 2.18
C VAL A 154 -2.75 2.34 2.70
N VAL A 155 -1.70 1.64 2.26
CA VAL A 155 -1.36 0.30 2.76
C VAL A 155 -0.06 0.34 3.54
N CYS A 156 0.07 -0.49 4.59
CA CYS A 156 1.29 -0.57 5.39
C CYS A 156 1.70 -2.03 5.62
N THR A 157 2.97 -2.33 5.36
CA THR A 157 3.52 -3.68 5.44
C THR A 157 4.10 -4.03 6.81
N GLY A 158 3.71 -3.30 7.87
CA GLY A 158 4.05 -3.62 9.26
C GLY A 158 5.25 -2.83 9.79
N ASP A 159 5.63 -3.18 11.02
CA ASP A 159 6.60 -2.46 11.83
C ASP A 159 6.21 -0.96 11.95
N ILE A 160 4.98 -0.75 12.43
CA ILE A 160 4.41 0.58 12.66
C ILE A 160 5.10 1.24 13.85
N VAL A 161 5.41 0.45 14.89
CA VAL A 161 6.11 0.90 16.10
C VAL A 161 7.41 0.12 16.32
N ASP A 162 8.43 0.77 16.88
CA ASP A 162 9.74 0.14 17.14
C ASP A 162 9.70 -0.84 18.32
N ASN A 163 8.85 -0.61 19.29
CA ASN A 163 8.71 -1.50 20.43
C ASN A 163 7.31 -1.43 21.02
N ARG A 164 6.61 -2.54 20.93
CA ARG A 164 5.21 -2.69 21.37
C ARG A 164 4.97 -2.35 22.85
N ASN A 165 5.98 -2.42 23.69
CA ASN A 165 5.85 -2.17 25.13
C ASN A 165 5.92 -0.68 25.48
N TYR A 166 6.19 0.20 24.52
CA TYR A 166 6.26 1.65 24.78
C TYR A 166 5.04 2.36 24.23
N THR A 167 4.10 2.73 25.11
CA THR A 167 2.88 3.48 24.77
C THR A 167 3.16 4.71 23.90
N ARG A 168 4.29 5.39 24.12
CA ARG A 168 4.66 6.58 23.35
C ARG A 168 4.82 6.28 21.84
N HIS A 169 5.34 5.11 21.47
CA HIS A 169 5.48 4.76 20.05
C HIS A 169 4.09 4.61 19.40
N TRP A 170 3.17 3.97 20.11
CA TRP A 170 1.78 3.83 19.69
C TRP A 170 1.07 5.16 19.58
N THR A 171 1.21 6.04 20.60
CA THR A 171 0.61 7.38 20.56
C THR A 171 1.13 8.23 19.40
N ASN A 172 2.43 8.14 19.09
CA ASN A 172 3.01 8.83 17.94
C ASN A 172 2.50 8.26 16.61
N ALA A 173 2.36 6.94 16.49
CA ALA A 173 1.78 6.30 15.32
C ALA A 173 0.29 6.68 15.17
N GLU A 174 -0.48 6.64 16.26
CA GLU A 174 -1.89 7.05 16.29
C GLU A 174 -2.07 8.49 15.83
N ALA A 175 -1.23 9.42 16.31
CA ALA A 175 -1.28 10.82 15.90
C ALA A 175 -1.07 11.01 14.38
N ALA A 176 -0.28 10.16 13.75
CA ALA A 176 -0.06 10.21 12.30
C ALA A 176 -1.19 9.51 11.54
N ILE A 177 -1.56 8.29 11.95
CA ILE A 177 -2.55 7.48 11.24
C ILE A 177 -3.93 8.12 11.32
N SER A 178 -4.30 8.73 12.45
CA SER A 178 -5.57 9.47 12.59
C SER A 178 -5.73 10.66 11.64
N ARG A 179 -4.65 11.13 10.99
CA ARG A 179 -4.76 12.11 9.90
C ARG A 179 -5.45 11.53 8.65
N LEU A 180 -5.40 10.21 8.51
CA LEU A 180 -6.01 9.50 7.40
C LEU A 180 -7.50 9.25 7.64
N ASP A 181 -7.97 9.29 8.89
CA ASP A 181 -9.35 9.00 9.27
C ASP A 181 -10.34 9.85 8.47
N GLU A 182 -11.42 9.22 7.98
CA GLU A 182 -12.46 9.83 7.14
C GLU A 182 -11.95 10.45 5.82
N GLN A 183 -10.63 10.40 5.55
CA GLN A 183 -10.02 10.95 4.33
C GLN A 183 -9.66 9.88 3.32
N ILE A 184 -8.94 8.86 3.78
CA ILE A 184 -8.50 7.72 2.96
C ILE A 184 -8.29 6.51 3.88
N PRO A 185 -8.83 5.33 3.54
CA PRO A 185 -8.68 4.15 4.39
C PRO A 185 -7.21 3.72 4.52
N PHE A 186 -6.87 3.20 5.71
CA PHE A 186 -5.55 2.67 6.03
C PHE A 186 -5.65 1.16 6.30
N TYR A 187 -4.93 0.34 5.53
CA TYR A 187 -4.90 -1.11 5.68
C TYR A 187 -3.49 -1.57 6.02
N CYS A 188 -3.33 -2.32 7.09
CA CYS A 188 -2.03 -2.72 7.57
C CYS A 188 -1.97 -4.18 8.01
N VAL A 189 -0.75 -4.69 8.09
CA VAL A 189 -0.43 -5.97 8.73
C VAL A 189 0.57 -5.72 9.85
N ALA A 190 0.61 -6.61 10.85
CA ALA A 190 1.58 -6.50 11.92
C ALA A 190 2.97 -6.97 11.46
N GLY A 191 4.02 -6.23 11.84
CA GLY A 191 5.41 -6.65 11.78
C GLY A 191 5.91 -7.21 13.11
N ASN A 192 7.20 -7.62 13.16
CA ASN A 192 7.78 -8.21 14.36
C ASN A 192 7.99 -7.22 15.51
N HIS A 193 8.18 -5.94 15.22
CA HIS A 193 8.27 -4.91 16.24
C HIS A 193 6.92 -4.59 16.87
N ASP A 194 5.83 -4.71 16.10
CA ASP A 194 4.47 -4.45 16.56
C ASP A 194 3.96 -5.51 17.54
N VAL A 195 4.33 -6.78 17.33
CA VAL A 195 3.76 -7.92 18.10
C VAL A 195 4.82 -8.79 18.79
N GLY A 196 6.10 -8.54 18.57
CA GLY A 196 7.25 -9.28 19.11
C GLY A 196 7.77 -10.36 18.17
N ALA A 197 9.11 -10.45 18.09
CA ALA A 197 9.78 -11.38 17.17
C ALA A 197 9.64 -12.84 17.61
N ASP A 198 9.90 -13.14 18.90
CA ASP A 198 9.92 -14.49 19.45
C ASP A 198 8.64 -14.85 20.19
N LYS A 199 8.20 -13.95 21.09
CA LYS A 199 6.96 -14.08 21.84
C LYS A 199 5.93 -13.16 21.25
N VAL A 200 5.11 -13.70 20.35
CA VAL A 200 4.12 -12.93 19.62
C VAL A 200 2.87 -12.70 20.45
N GLU A 201 2.51 -11.42 20.62
CA GLU A 201 1.34 -10.98 21.36
C GLU A 201 0.64 -9.87 20.56
N TYR A 202 -0.56 -10.17 20.04
CA TYR A 202 -1.33 -9.26 19.20
C TYR A 202 -2.22 -8.29 19.98
N GLU A 203 -2.41 -8.50 21.29
CA GLU A 203 -3.38 -7.74 22.09
C GLU A 203 -3.16 -6.22 22.01
N THR A 204 -1.91 -5.78 22.23
CA THR A 204 -1.59 -4.35 22.15
C THR A 204 -1.78 -3.79 20.74
N TYR A 205 -1.31 -4.50 19.71
CA TYR A 205 -1.50 -4.09 18.31
C TYR A 205 -2.97 -3.92 17.95
N LEU A 206 -3.80 -4.90 18.30
CA LEU A 206 -5.23 -4.88 18.01
C LEU A 206 -5.98 -3.83 18.82
N SER A 207 -5.48 -3.44 20.01
CA SER A 207 -6.15 -2.43 20.84
C SER A 207 -6.09 -1.01 20.25
N TYR A 208 -5.12 -0.72 19.38
CA TYR A 208 -5.04 0.55 18.65
C TYR A 208 -5.92 0.60 17.41
N ASP A 209 -6.33 -0.56 16.89
CA ASP A 209 -7.28 -0.71 15.77
C ASP A 209 -6.99 0.20 14.55
N PHE A 210 -5.72 0.30 14.16
CA PHE A 210 -5.29 1.18 13.07
C PHE A 210 -5.85 0.79 11.70
N CYS A 211 -6.12 -0.51 11.51
CA CYS A 211 -6.58 -1.00 10.23
C CYS A 211 -8.05 -0.66 10.01
N SER A 212 -8.35 0.12 8.98
CA SER A 212 -9.73 0.34 8.57
C SER A 212 -10.46 -0.98 8.33
N ALA A 213 -11.69 -1.09 8.81
CA ALA A 213 -12.45 -2.33 8.76
C ALA A 213 -13.85 -2.10 8.13
N PRO A 214 -13.94 -1.89 6.80
CA PRO A 214 -15.23 -1.77 6.13
C PRO A 214 -16.01 -3.09 6.21
N GLU A 215 -17.33 -3.03 6.06
CA GLU A 215 -18.24 -4.18 6.18
C GLU A 215 -17.84 -5.35 5.25
N ALA A 216 -17.31 -5.06 4.06
CA ALA A 216 -16.85 -6.06 3.10
C ALA A 216 -15.55 -6.79 3.49
N MET A 217 -14.88 -6.35 4.55
CA MET A 217 -13.61 -6.94 4.98
C MET A 217 -13.83 -8.17 5.85
N GLU A 218 -13.20 -9.27 5.47
CA GLU A 218 -13.24 -10.52 6.22
C GLU A 218 -11.93 -10.72 6.99
N PHE A 219 -12.03 -11.24 8.23
CA PHE A 219 -10.90 -11.47 9.12
C PHE A 219 -10.87 -12.92 9.63
N THR A 220 -9.68 -13.40 10.01
CA THR A 220 -9.57 -14.52 10.95
C THR A 220 -10.09 -14.11 12.33
N GLU A 221 -10.48 -15.08 13.17
CA GLU A 221 -11.00 -14.81 14.53
C GLU A 221 -10.07 -13.92 15.35
N ASP A 222 -8.76 -14.13 15.24
CA ASP A 222 -7.72 -13.35 15.92
C ASP A 222 -7.23 -12.13 15.13
N ARG A 223 -7.88 -11.79 14.01
CA ARG A 223 -7.62 -10.63 13.14
C ARG A 223 -6.18 -10.54 12.59
N ARG A 224 -5.44 -11.66 12.54
CA ARG A 224 -4.07 -11.69 11.98
C ARG A 224 -4.06 -11.72 10.46
N CYS A 225 -5.10 -12.30 9.85
CA CYS A 225 -5.28 -12.29 8.41
C CYS A 225 -6.60 -11.62 8.04
N TRP A 226 -6.60 -10.99 6.88
CA TRP A 226 -7.79 -10.34 6.34
C TRP A 226 -7.77 -10.32 4.82
N VAL A 227 -8.95 -10.22 4.24
CA VAL A 227 -9.17 -9.95 2.82
C VAL A 227 -10.21 -8.85 2.65
N LEU A 228 -10.05 -8.03 1.62
CA LEU A 228 -10.96 -6.95 1.25
C LEU A 228 -11.14 -6.91 -0.26
N PRO A 229 -12.31 -7.26 -0.80
CA PRO A 229 -12.61 -7.11 -2.21
C PRO A 229 -12.83 -5.63 -2.56
N LEU A 230 -12.04 -5.11 -3.48
CA LEU A 230 -12.19 -3.81 -4.10
C LEU A 230 -12.69 -4.03 -5.55
N TYR A 231 -13.99 -4.24 -5.69
CA TYR A 231 -14.62 -4.64 -6.95
C TYR A 231 -14.43 -3.59 -8.06
N GLU A 232 -14.61 -2.31 -7.75
CA GLU A 232 -14.42 -1.22 -8.70
C GLU A 232 -12.99 -1.11 -9.22
N GLN A 233 -12.01 -1.63 -8.49
CA GLN A 233 -10.60 -1.66 -8.85
C GLN A 233 -10.18 -3.00 -9.48
N GLY A 234 -11.01 -4.02 -9.41
CA GLY A 234 -10.69 -5.37 -9.89
C GLY A 234 -9.61 -6.08 -9.08
N ILE A 235 -9.40 -5.69 -7.81
CA ILE A 235 -8.40 -6.30 -6.93
C ILE A 235 -8.98 -6.82 -5.62
N LEU A 236 -8.30 -7.83 -5.05
CA LEU A 236 -8.50 -8.30 -3.68
C LEU A 236 -7.28 -7.89 -2.86
N LEU A 237 -7.44 -6.99 -1.92
CA LEU A 237 -6.39 -6.75 -0.93
C LEU A 237 -6.40 -7.88 0.09
N CYS A 238 -5.22 -8.40 0.41
CA CYS A 238 -5.03 -9.45 1.40
C CYS A 238 -3.93 -9.08 2.37
N GLY A 239 -4.12 -9.34 3.65
CA GLY A 239 -3.12 -9.12 4.67
C GLY A 239 -2.84 -10.38 5.47
N ILE A 240 -1.55 -10.64 5.75
CA ILE A 240 -1.11 -11.70 6.63
C ILE A 240 -0.03 -11.16 7.58
N GLY A 241 -0.35 -11.12 8.87
CA GLY A 241 0.52 -10.57 9.92
C GLY A 241 1.68 -11.46 10.28
N TRP A 242 2.56 -10.97 11.15
CA TRP A 242 3.77 -11.65 11.60
C TRP A 242 3.48 -12.99 12.30
N GLN A 243 4.36 -13.96 12.08
CA GLN A 243 4.23 -15.34 12.59
C GLN A 243 2.91 -16.02 12.24
N ASN A 244 2.55 -15.93 10.98
CA ASN A 244 1.49 -16.74 10.40
C ASN A 244 1.93 -18.22 10.32
N ASP A 245 1.01 -19.13 10.51
CA ASP A 245 1.22 -20.58 10.37
C ASP A 245 0.42 -21.15 9.17
N ALA A 246 0.42 -22.48 9.04
CA ALA A 246 -0.29 -23.14 7.95
C ALA A 246 -1.82 -22.90 7.98
N ALA A 247 -2.41 -22.75 9.17
CA ALA A 247 -3.86 -22.53 9.30
C ALA A 247 -4.25 -21.17 8.70
N TYR A 248 -3.43 -20.13 8.91
CA TYR A 248 -3.65 -18.82 8.28
C TYR A 248 -3.49 -18.85 6.76
N ALA A 249 -2.51 -19.62 6.26
CA ALA A 249 -2.34 -19.80 4.82
C ALA A 249 -3.54 -20.53 4.18
N ASP A 250 -4.06 -21.56 4.82
CA ASP A 250 -5.24 -22.30 4.34
C ASP A 250 -6.49 -21.42 4.36
N TRP A 251 -6.71 -20.65 5.43
CA TRP A 251 -7.81 -19.68 5.49
C TRP A 251 -7.71 -18.65 4.36
N LEU A 252 -6.52 -18.09 4.15
CA LEU A 252 -6.29 -17.07 3.12
C LEU A 252 -6.49 -17.63 1.72
N ASN A 253 -5.97 -18.84 1.42
CA ASN A 253 -6.20 -19.51 0.15
C ASN A 253 -7.70 -19.72 -0.13
N ALA A 254 -8.46 -20.18 0.86
CA ALA A 254 -9.90 -20.37 0.71
C ALA A 254 -10.64 -19.06 0.39
N ARG A 255 -10.21 -17.94 0.95
CA ARG A 255 -10.77 -16.60 0.65
C ARG A 255 -10.34 -16.10 -0.72
N ILE A 256 -9.07 -16.22 -1.06
CA ILE A 256 -8.57 -15.84 -2.39
C ILE A 256 -9.28 -16.63 -3.49
N ASP A 257 -9.53 -17.93 -3.27
CA ASP A 257 -10.29 -18.77 -4.22
C ASP A 257 -11.76 -18.33 -4.34
N ALA A 258 -12.38 -17.89 -3.25
CA ALA A 258 -13.75 -17.36 -3.27
C ALA A 258 -13.86 -16.05 -4.09
N TYR A 259 -12.77 -15.30 -4.22
CA TYR A 259 -12.66 -14.06 -4.99
C TYR A 259 -11.75 -14.22 -6.22
N ALA A 260 -11.70 -15.41 -6.83
CA ALA A 260 -10.76 -15.73 -7.92
C ALA A 260 -10.87 -14.82 -9.17
N GLN A 261 -12.00 -14.10 -9.33
CA GLN A 261 -12.21 -13.12 -10.39
C GLN A 261 -11.41 -11.81 -10.18
N LEU A 262 -10.93 -11.56 -8.95
CA LEU A 262 -10.11 -10.39 -8.61
C LEU A 262 -8.62 -10.75 -8.60
N SER A 263 -7.78 -9.80 -8.98
CA SER A 263 -6.32 -9.95 -8.84
C SER A 263 -5.91 -9.68 -7.39
N ALA A 264 -5.33 -10.67 -6.70
CA ALA A 264 -4.97 -10.51 -5.31
C ALA A 264 -3.62 -9.79 -5.13
N VAL A 265 -3.61 -8.78 -4.25
CA VAL A 265 -2.45 -8.04 -3.77
C VAL A 265 -2.24 -8.42 -2.31
N LEU A 266 -1.14 -9.11 -2.02
CA LEU A 266 -0.82 -9.65 -0.70
C LEU A 266 0.14 -8.71 0.05
N LEU A 267 -0.30 -8.22 1.20
CA LEU A 267 0.54 -7.52 2.17
C LEU A 267 1.11 -8.53 3.17
N VAL A 268 2.42 -8.56 3.31
CA VAL A 268 3.13 -9.40 4.28
C VAL A 268 4.37 -8.67 4.77
N HIS A 269 4.67 -8.72 6.07
CA HIS A 269 5.79 -7.95 6.58
C HIS A 269 7.15 -8.41 6.02
N SER A 270 7.46 -9.72 6.04
CA SER A 270 8.74 -10.27 5.56
C SER A 270 8.51 -11.26 4.42
N PHE A 271 9.01 -10.95 3.22
CA PHE A 271 8.96 -11.84 2.05
C PHE A 271 10.28 -11.89 1.28
N LEU A 272 10.90 -10.73 0.99
CA LEU A 272 12.19 -10.66 0.30
C LEU A 272 13.32 -10.29 1.27
N ASN A 273 14.53 -10.74 0.95
CA ASN A 273 15.78 -10.19 1.45
C ASN A 273 16.20 -9.00 0.58
N ASP A 274 17.18 -8.23 1.02
CA ASP A 274 17.76 -7.06 0.35
C ASP A 274 18.39 -7.40 -1.02
N ASP A 275 18.86 -8.64 -1.18
CA ASP A 275 19.41 -9.18 -2.43
C ASP A 275 18.33 -9.66 -3.42
N GLY A 276 17.05 -9.57 -3.07
CA GLY A 276 15.91 -10.02 -3.86
C GLY A 276 15.62 -11.52 -3.75
N SER A 277 16.35 -12.27 -2.94
CA SER A 277 16.03 -13.67 -2.64
C SER A 277 14.85 -13.76 -1.65
N LEU A 278 14.18 -14.92 -1.61
CA LEU A 278 13.10 -15.16 -0.65
C LEU A 278 13.67 -15.33 0.76
N SER A 279 13.12 -14.58 1.72
CA SER A 279 13.38 -14.77 3.13
C SER A 279 12.88 -16.16 3.61
N THR A 280 13.14 -16.53 4.84
CA THR A 280 12.59 -17.77 5.43
C THR A 280 11.07 -17.76 5.39
N ASN A 281 10.44 -16.65 5.78
CA ASN A 281 8.99 -16.48 5.69
C ASN A 281 8.52 -16.43 4.23
N GLY A 282 9.26 -15.75 3.35
CA GLY A 282 8.96 -15.68 1.93
C GLY A 282 8.92 -17.05 1.24
N LYS A 283 9.84 -17.96 1.58
CA LYS A 283 9.81 -19.35 1.09
C LYS A 283 8.56 -20.11 1.54
N ARG A 284 8.09 -19.84 2.76
CA ARG A 284 6.85 -20.43 3.27
C ARG A 284 5.61 -19.84 2.57
N VAL A 285 5.51 -18.53 2.46
CA VAL A 285 4.41 -17.84 1.76
C VAL A 285 4.37 -18.29 0.29
N GLU A 286 5.52 -18.38 -0.36
CA GLU A 286 5.62 -18.88 -1.74
C GLU A 286 5.06 -20.30 -1.88
N LYS A 287 5.46 -21.20 -0.98
CA LYS A 287 5.03 -22.60 -0.99
C LYS A 287 3.57 -22.78 -0.64
N GLU A 288 3.09 -22.11 0.43
CA GLU A 288 1.79 -22.38 1.03
C GLU A 288 0.65 -21.48 0.45
N ILE A 289 1.01 -20.36 -0.18
CA ILE A 289 0.02 -19.42 -0.73
C ILE A 289 0.21 -19.28 -2.25
N LEU A 290 1.35 -18.76 -2.71
CA LEU A 290 1.49 -18.35 -4.11
C LEU A 290 1.38 -19.50 -5.10
N ARG A 291 1.80 -20.71 -4.73
CA ARG A 291 1.64 -21.92 -5.57
C ARG A 291 0.21 -22.44 -5.60
N LYS A 292 -0.60 -22.12 -4.60
CA LYS A 292 -1.97 -22.64 -4.46
C LYS A 292 -3.01 -21.66 -4.97
N SER A 293 -2.73 -20.37 -4.96
CA SER A 293 -3.67 -19.29 -5.29
C SER A 293 -3.21 -18.50 -6.52
N PRO A 294 -3.59 -18.95 -7.75
CA PRO A 294 -3.14 -18.32 -9.00
C PRO A 294 -3.59 -16.87 -9.21
N SER A 295 -4.62 -16.42 -8.50
CA SER A 295 -5.08 -15.03 -8.56
C SER A 295 -4.17 -14.05 -7.80
N VAL A 296 -3.21 -14.53 -6.97
CA VAL A 296 -2.20 -13.65 -6.38
C VAL A 296 -1.25 -13.16 -7.48
N ARG A 297 -1.15 -11.84 -7.64
CA ARG A 297 -0.35 -11.19 -8.68
C ARG A 297 0.77 -10.34 -8.13
N LEU A 298 0.56 -9.75 -6.96
CA LEU A 298 1.50 -8.84 -6.34
C LEU A 298 1.69 -9.15 -4.86
N VAL A 299 2.94 -9.11 -4.38
CA VAL A 299 3.28 -9.17 -2.96
C VAL A 299 4.02 -7.88 -2.59
N LEU A 300 3.57 -7.21 -1.54
CA LEU A 300 4.23 -6.05 -0.95
C LEU A 300 4.80 -6.44 0.42
N CYS A 301 6.06 -6.11 0.66
CA CYS A 301 6.72 -6.42 1.94
C CYS A 301 7.75 -5.35 2.33
N GLY A 302 8.12 -5.36 3.62
CA GLY A 302 9.17 -4.55 4.22
C GLY A 302 10.21 -5.40 4.92
N HIS A 303 10.44 -5.12 6.21
CA HIS A 303 11.28 -5.82 7.16
C HIS A 303 12.79 -5.68 6.93
N ASN A 304 13.31 -6.11 5.79
CA ASN A 304 14.72 -5.98 5.47
C ASN A 304 15.02 -4.61 4.84
N ASP A 305 16.18 -4.04 5.18
CA ASP A 305 16.57 -2.71 4.69
C ASP A 305 16.80 -2.69 3.18
N GLY A 306 16.47 -1.58 2.57
CA GLY A 306 16.71 -1.35 1.16
C GLY A 306 15.50 -1.50 0.25
N SER A 307 15.73 -1.90 -0.99
CA SER A 307 14.68 -2.09 -2.00
C SER A 307 15.03 -3.25 -2.91
N ALA A 308 14.11 -4.19 -3.02
CA ALA A 308 14.28 -5.38 -3.86
C ALA A 308 13.02 -5.68 -4.67
N ARG A 309 13.20 -6.42 -5.74
CA ARG A 309 12.12 -6.92 -6.60
C ARG A 309 12.35 -8.39 -6.92
N TRP A 310 11.24 -9.11 -7.05
CA TRP A 310 11.24 -10.51 -7.43
C TRP A 310 10.05 -10.79 -8.34
N SER A 311 10.21 -11.73 -9.27
CA SER A 311 9.13 -12.19 -10.13
C SER A 311 9.28 -13.67 -10.40
N ARG A 312 8.17 -14.39 -10.45
CA ARG A 312 8.14 -15.81 -10.75
C ARG A 312 6.95 -16.17 -11.61
N LYS A 313 7.22 -16.90 -12.70
CA LYS A 313 6.21 -17.60 -13.49
C LYS A 313 6.04 -19.02 -12.97
N TYR A 314 4.79 -19.42 -12.71
CA TYR A 314 4.43 -20.74 -12.24
C TYR A 314 4.05 -21.69 -13.41
N PRO A 315 3.99 -23.04 -13.17
CA PRO A 315 3.72 -24.02 -14.24
C PRO A 315 2.37 -23.83 -14.93
N ASP A 316 1.35 -23.32 -14.24
CA ASP A 316 0.03 -22.99 -14.77
C ASP A 316 0.00 -21.68 -15.58
N GLY A 317 1.13 -21.00 -15.66
CA GLY A 317 1.31 -19.79 -16.44
C GLY A 317 1.13 -18.48 -15.68
N HIS A 318 0.56 -18.50 -14.45
CA HIS A 318 0.43 -17.27 -13.68
C HIS A 318 1.82 -16.70 -13.28
N VAL A 319 1.87 -15.38 -13.16
CA VAL A 319 3.06 -14.66 -12.73
C VAL A 319 2.75 -13.90 -11.47
N VAL A 320 3.64 -14.01 -10.48
CA VAL A 320 3.60 -13.21 -9.26
C VAL A 320 4.82 -12.28 -9.25
N ASN A 321 4.57 -11.01 -9.02
CA ASN A 321 5.59 -10.01 -8.75
C ASN A 321 5.64 -9.71 -7.26
N ALA A 322 6.83 -9.43 -6.73
CA ALA A 322 6.98 -8.96 -5.36
C ALA A 322 7.88 -7.75 -5.31
N MET A 323 7.56 -6.83 -4.43
CA MET A 323 8.36 -5.65 -4.15
C MET A 323 8.58 -5.53 -2.64
N MET A 324 9.79 -5.14 -2.29
CA MET A 324 10.20 -4.79 -0.94
C MET A 324 10.75 -3.37 -0.94
N TYR A 325 10.43 -2.59 0.07
CA TYR A 325 11.25 -1.46 0.47
C TYR A 325 11.17 -1.25 1.99
N ASN A 326 12.29 -0.80 2.53
CA ASN A 326 12.44 -0.30 3.88
C ASN A 326 13.61 0.68 3.89
N PHE A 327 13.34 1.95 4.19
CA PHE A 327 14.34 3.02 4.18
C PHE A 327 14.59 3.61 5.58
N GLN A 328 14.23 2.86 6.63
CA GLN A 328 14.32 3.31 8.02
C GLN A 328 15.75 3.40 8.56
N ASP A 329 16.69 2.59 8.05
CA ASP A 329 18.05 2.48 8.60
C ASP A 329 19.01 3.58 8.09
N ASP A 330 18.49 4.66 7.55
CA ASP A 330 19.30 5.86 7.32
C ASP A 330 19.81 6.40 8.65
N LYS A 331 21.03 6.93 8.64
CA LYS A 331 21.71 7.51 9.82
C LYS A 331 20.88 8.55 10.60
N LYS A 332 19.75 8.98 10.05
CA LYS A 332 18.79 9.93 10.64
C LYS A 332 17.45 9.31 10.99
N TYR A 333 17.37 8.00 11.15
CA TYR A 333 16.14 7.25 11.42
C TYR A 333 15.11 7.34 10.29
N GLY A 334 15.58 7.21 9.04
CA GLY A 334 14.75 7.33 7.86
C GLY A 334 14.43 8.78 7.48
N LEU A 335 13.90 8.95 6.30
CA LEU A 335 13.70 10.27 5.66
C LEU A 335 12.28 10.44 5.11
N GLY A 336 11.34 9.58 5.48
CA GLY A 336 9.92 9.69 5.12
C GLY A 336 9.61 9.31 3.67
N TYR A 337 10.41 8.46 3.05
CA TYR A 337 10.10 7.96 1.71
C TYR A 337 8.95 6.94 1.77
N ALA A 338 7.99 7.12 0.86
CA ALA A 338 6.87 6.24 0.62
C ALA A 338 6.74 5.94 -0.87
N ARG A 339 5.94 4.94 -1.24
CA ARG A 339 5.69 4.59 -2.63
C ARG A 339 4.25 4.86 -3.05
N ILE A 340 4.08 5.37 -4.27
CA ILE A 340 2.80 5.40 -4.97
C ILE A 340 2.83 4.26 -5.99
N LEU A 341 1.84 3.39 -5.94
CA LEU A 341 1.63 2.29 -6.88
C LEU A 341 0.43 2.64 -7.75
N MET A 342 0.66 3.10 -8.97
CA MET A 342 -0.40 3.45 -9.90
C MET A 342 -0.74 2.27 -10.80
N PHE A 343 -1.93 1.73 -10.63
CA PHE A 343 -2.48 0.61 -11.39
C PHE A 343 -3.17 1.12 -12.66
N ASN A 344 -2.79 0.55 -13.79
CA ASN A 344 -3.47 0.81 -15.06
C ASN A 344 -4.22 -0.45 -15.50
N PRO A 345 -5.55 -0.48 -15.40
CA PRO A 345 -6.34 -1.67 -15.72
C PRO A 345 -6.28 -2.08 -17.19
N SER A 346 -6.18 -1.12 -18.10
CA SER A 346 -6.15 -1.38 -19.54
C SER A 346 -4.89 -2.10 -20.00
N THR A 347 -3.74 -1.80 -19.37
CA THR A 347 -2.44 -2.40 -19.71
C THR A 347 -1.98 -3.45 -18.71
N ARG A 348 -2.66 -3.56 -17.56
CA ARG A 348 -2.26 -4.40 -16.42
C ARG A 348 -0.87 -4.05 -15.89
N ASN A 349 -0.45 -2.79 -16.04
CA ASN A 349 0.83 -2.30 -15.56
C ASN A 349 0.67 -1.62 -14.20
N ILE A 350 1.75 -1.63 -13.43
CA ILE A 350 1.85 -0.88 -12.17
C ILE A 350 3.06 0.04 -12.28
N ALA A 351 2.83 1.36 -12.33
CA ALA A 351 3.90 2.35 -12.23
C ALA A 351 4.19 2.62 -10.75
N VAL A 352 5.46 2.59 -10.39
CA VAL A 352 5.95 2.79 -9.02
C VAL A 352 6.75 4.07 -8.97
N THR A 353 6.45 4.92 -8.00
CA THR A 353 7.18 6.16 -7.72
C THR A 353 7.50 6.22 -6.22
N THR A 354 8.75 6.51 -5.89
CA THR A 354 9.21 6.72 -4.51
C THR A 354 9.41 8.21 -4.26
N TYR A 355 8.82 8.71 -3.17
CA TYR A 355 8.85 10.12 -2.82
C TYR A 355 8.88 10.32 -1.30
N SER A 356 9.66 11.30 -0.85
CA SER A 356 9.66 11.77 0.53
C SER A 356 8.95 13.12 0.65
N PRO A 357 7.77 13.18 1.27
CA PRO A 357 7.11 14.46 1.53
C PRO A 357 7.87 15.33 2.55
N PHE A 358 8.63 14.70 3.43
CA PHE A 358 9.43 15.42 4.42
C PHE A 358 10.60 16.17 3.79
N LEU A 359 11.28 15.54 2.81
CA LEU A 359 12.39 16.15 2.10
C LEU A 359 11.96 16.92 0.84
N ASN A 360 10.73 16.71 0.37
CA ASN A 360 10.27 17.14 -0.96
C ASN A 360 11.20 16.62 -2.06
N ASP A 361 11.48 15.31 -2.03
CA ASP A 361 12.50 14.70 -2.88
C ASP A 361 12.02 13.36 -3.45
N TYR A 362 12.36 13.11 -4.71
CA TYR A 362 12.09 11.86 -5.41
C TYR A 362 13.33 10.97 -5.37
N ASN A 363 13.09 9.67 -5.25
CA ASN A 363 14.09 8.60 -5.30
C ASN A 363 15.05 8.61 -4.10
N TYR A 364 15.01 7.55 -3.33
CA TYR A 364 15.93 7.30 -2.22
C TYR A 364 17.35 7.00 -2.72
N TYR A 365 17.45 6.23 -3.81
CA TYR A 365 18.73 5.87 -4.40
C TYR A 365 19.16 6.84 -5.50
N LYS A 366 20.48 6.98 -5.69
CA LYS A 366 21.04 7.68 -6.85
C LYS A 366 20.65 7.00 -8.17
N ASP A 367 20.53 5.68 -8.15
CA ASP A 367 19.96 4.90 -9.27
C ASP A 367 18.45 4.92 -9.17
N ALA A 368 17.83 5.86 -9.87
CA ALA A 368 16.39 6.05 -9.87
C ALA A 368 15.60 4.80 -10.31
N SER A 369 16.21 3.86 -11.04
CA SER A 369 15.55 2.63 -11.48
C SER A 369 15.16 1.69 -10.33
N LYS A 370 15.70 1.91 -9.13
CA LYS A 370 15.31 1.19 -7.91
C LYS A 370 14.05 1.76 -7.27
N ASP A 371 13.73 3.01 -7.57
CA ASP A 371 12.70 3.81 -6.93
C ASP A 371 11.54 4.16 -7.85
N THR A 372 11.85 4.40 -9.13
CA THR A 372 10.87 4.72 -10.16
C THR A 372 10.98 3.72 -11.30
N PHE A 373 9.92 2.90 -11.48
CA PHE A 373 9.89 1.84 -12.48
C PHE A 373 8.46 1.40 -12.78
N THR A 374 8.30 0.58 -13.83
CA THR A 374 7.01 -0.03 -14.17
C THR A 374 7.12 -1.55 -14.14
N LEU A 375 6.15 -2.20 -13.50
CA LEU A 375 5.89 -3.63 -13.63
C LEU A 375 4.89 -3.82 -14.76
N TYR A 376 5.26 -4.55 -15.78
CA TYR A 376 4.45 -4.78 -16.98
C TYR A 376 3.60 -6.04 -16.85
N GLY A 377 2.31 -5.95 -17.18
CA GLY A 377 1.39 -7.09 -17.09
C GLY A 377 1.37 -7.73 -15.69
N ALA A 378 1.40 -6.89 -14.65
CA ALA A 378 1.75 -7.31 -13.29
C ALA A 378 0.56 -7.73 -12.43
N TRP A 379 -0.70 -7.59 -12.94
CA TRP A 379 -1.90 -7.90 -12.14
C TRP A 379 -3.11 -8.24 -12.99
#